data_81a58a493ef824d332c58488a6bdf6ae
#
_entry.id   81a58a493ef824d332c58488a6bdf6ae
#
_cell.length_a   1.000
_cell.length_b   1.000
_cell.length_c   1.000
_cell.angle_alpha   90.00
_cell.angle_beta   90.00
_cell.angle_gamma   90.00
#
_symmetry.space_group_name_H-M   'P 1'
#
loop_
_entity.id
_entity.type
_entity.pdbx_description
1 polymer ?
#
loop_
_entity_poly.entity_id
_entity_poly.type
_entity_poly.pdbx_seq_one_letter_code
_entity_poly.pdbx_strand_id
1 'polypeptide(L)'
;MKPQHITLTLCTLALLIACGGGGTAPVPDPNSGSSSVSGNLIFPGQVGGQPSGLNRSGGPAEFVPGEVIVKFRSGVKLQSLQGLSVQVAKQSVQLERVRSLGLERTDLFKTSLNASATLELIAQLSKRGDVEYAEPNYISRAFKTSSDPAYALQWHYAAMNLPNAWDITDGTTGSAVTVAVVDSGSIAHPDLAGMFVTGYDFISDLTDAGDGDGRDANPQDEGGNSGYHGAHVAGTVAARNNGVGGVGVSWGAKVVPVRVLGVENSGSNSDILDGVRWAAGQSVDSVPVNANPAKVVNVSIGSKRPCSQTEQSVYTQLKNAGVIVVVAAGNENDNAALYAPASCNDVITVGATGPTGERAPYSNYGAPVDVMAPGGDTQKTLTVGGVTFPAGVISTVLDEDGRASYVAYNGTSMAAPHIAGVIALMLSRDSTLSFDTVLARLRSAATPLASADCNSPISNGCGSGLVDAAKAVSATGGGGTPPPTPPPPPAPPTASLKTYVAAFYCTQAVNCLPANLDNSKILEVKATTLNVAFKLVQLLPGDYVFAGWQDVNGNQEVDTGEPFGAYKSTVKIGKNQNLAGLAIRLQPYTDSGSAASVSLSLKGQFGRTLQEVSVTR
;
A
#
# COMPACT_ATOMS: atom_id res chain seq x y z
N MET A 1 35.54 -2.17 20.49
CA MET A 1 35.11 -0.77 20.38
C MET A 1 33.74 -0.69 21.00
N LYS A 2 33.53 0.15 22.00
CA LYS A 2 32.28 0.19 22.76
C LYS A 2 31.18 0.85 21.95
N PRO A 3 29.91 0.35 21.96
CA PRO A 3 28.78 1.05 21.36
C PRO A 3 28.32 2.21 22.23
N GLN A 4 28.02 3.34 21.60
CA GLN A 4 27.48 4.52 22.26
C GLN A 4 25.97 4.39 22.39
N HIS A 5 25.49 4.48 23.64
CA HIS A 5 24.06 4.58 23.95
C HIS A 5 23.53 5.94 23.51
N ILE A 6 22.41 5.95 22.76
CA ILE A 6 21.63 7.15 22.46
C ILE A 6 20.41 7.17 23.38
N THR A 7 20.48 8.03 24.40
CA THR A 7 19.33 8.33 25.27
C THR A 7 18.52 9.45 24.63
N LEU A 8 17.24 9.18 24.32
CA LEU A 8 16.33 10.19 23.79
C LEU A 8 15.85 11.10 24.93
N THR A 9 16.37 12.33 24.96
CA THR A 9 15.85 13.38 25.84
C THR A 9 14.96 14.32 25.03
N LEU A 10 13.69 14.42 25.40
CA LEU A 10 12.77 15.43 24.87
C LEU A 10 13.28 16.83 25.23
N CYS A 11 13.65 17.61 24.23
CA CYS A 11 13.87 19.05 24.38
C CYS A 11 12.75 19.83 23.71
N THR A 12 11.92 20.48 24.51
CA THR A 12 11.01 21.55 24.08
C THR A 12 11.84 22.77 23.68
N LEU A 13 11.75 23.19 22.41
CA LEU A 13 12.43 24.39 21.93
C LEU A 13 11.47 25.59 21.96
N ALA A 14 11.75 26.52 22.86
CA ALA A 14 11.07 27.82 22.91
C ALA A 14 11.67 28.75 21.84
N LEU A 15 10.78 29.39 21.06
CA LEU A 15 11.14 30.41 20.07
C LEU A 15 11.56 31.70 20.77
N LEU A 16 12.80 32.13 20.60
CA LEU A 16 13.25 33.50 20.91
C LEU A 16 13.30 34.31 19.62
N ILE A 17 12.43 35.32 19.57
CA ILE A 17 12.42 36.36 18.53
C ILE A 17 13.48 37.38 18.89
N ALA A 18 14.45 37.60 18.01
CA ALA A 18 15.33 38.75 18.04
C ALA A 18 15.07 39.62 16.81
N CYS A 19 14.46 40.79 17.04
CA CYS A 19 14.39 41.88 16.07
C CYS A 19 15.76 42.57 15.99
N GLY A 20 16.22 42.80 14.76
CA GLY A 20 17.41 43.63 14.52
C GLY A 20 17.59 44.05 13.07
N GLY A 21 17.32 45.30 12.76
CA GLY A 21 18.01 46.10 11.76
C GLY A 21 17.55 46.03 10.32
N GLY A 22 16.70 46.97 9.91
CA GLY A 22 16.28 47.20 8.52
C GLY A 22 17.46 47.66 7.64
N GLY A 23 17.66 46.94 6.55
CA GLY A 23 18.37 47.40 5.41
C GLY A 23 17.48 47.10 4.18
N THR A 24 16.89 48.13 3.59
CA THR A 24 16.14 48.02 2.32
C THR A 24 17.08 47.60 1.21
N ALA A 25 16.88 46.39 0.67
CA ALA A 25 17.56 45.99 -0.54
C ALA A 25 17.14 46.93 -1.70
N PRO A 26 18.08 47.34 -2.57
CA PRO A 26 17.76 48.24 -3.68
C PRO A 26 16.73 47.60 -4.63
N VAL A 27 15.66 48.34 -4.95
CA VAL A 27 14.68 47.95 -5.95
C VAL A 27 15.41 47.85 -7.31
N PRO A 28 15.33 46.70 -8.01
CA PRO A 28 16.01 46.57 -9.30
C PRO A 28 15.40 47.51 -10.34
N ASP A 29 16.25 48.13 -11.14
CA ASP A 29 15.91 49.03 -12.27
C ASP A 29 15.01 48.28 -13.30
N PRO A 30 13.80 48.73 -13.60
CA PRO A 30 12.90 48.09 -14.55
C PRO A 30 13.44 48.03 -16.00
N ASN A 31 14.56 48.71 -16.32
CA ASN A 31 15.25 48.67 -17.64
C ASN A 31 16.36 47.61 -17.72
N SER A 32 16.55 46.75 -16.73
CA SER A 32 17.49 45.64 -16.83
C SER A 32 16.98 44.57 -17.79
N GLY A 33 17.74 44.26 -18.81
CA GLY A 33 17.38 43.34 -19.90
C GLY A 33 16.78 42.00 -19.45
N SER A 34 15.87 41.47 -20.25
CA SER A 34 15.05 40.27 -19.92
C SER A 34 15.85 38.97 -19.89
N SER A 35 15.77 38.24 -18.82
CA SER A 35 16.28 36.86 -18.69
C SER A 35 15.15 35.85 -18.88
N SER A 36 15.47 34.67 -19.41
CA SER A 36 14.50 33.59 -19.60
C SER A 36 15.03 32.24 -19.12
N VAL A 37 14.12 31.37 -18.71
CA VAL A 37 14.41 29.99 -18.38
C VAL A 37 13.44 29.09 -19.15
N SER A 38 13.99 28.03 -19.76
CA SER A 38 13.20 27.00 -20.43
C SER A 38 13.55 25.62 -19.89
N GLY A 39 12.59 24.74 -19.88
CA GLY A 39 12.75 23.39 -19.38
C GLY A 39 11.55 22.52 -19.74
N ASN A 40 11.51 21.34 -19.17
CA ASN A 40 10.43 20.38 -19.36
C ASN A 40 9.76 20.05 -18.02
N LEU A 41 8.44 20.02 -18.00
CA LEU A 41 7.64 19.36 -16.99
C LEU A 41 7.56 17.89 -17.36
N ILE A 42 7.99 17.02 -16.44
CA ILE A 42 7.92 15.57 -16.59
C ILE A 42 6.83 15.09 -15.64
N PHE A 43 5.71 14.64 -16.21
CA PHE A 43 4.63 14.05 -15.44
C PHE A 43 4.99 12.61 -15.07
N PRO A 44 4.48 12.07 -13.94
CA PRO A 44 4.59 10.64 -13.64
C PRO A 44 4.01 9.87 -14.83
N GLY A 45 4.78 8.93 -15.37
CA GLY A 45 4.37 8.13 -16.53
C GLY A 45 3.04 7.44 -16.25
N GLN A 46 2.04 7.71 -17.05
CA GLN A 46 0.89 6.84 -17.13
C GLN A 46 1.38 5.54 -17.79
N VAL A 47 1.71 4.55 -16.98
CA VAL A 47 1.71 3.17 -17.44
C VAL A 47 0.25 2.89 -17.80
N GLY A 48 -0.05 2.77 -19.09
CA GLY A 48 -1.33 2.61 -19.76
C GLY A 48 -2.57 2.24 -18.91
N GLY A 49 -2.95 3.09 -18.02
CA GLY A 49 -4.12 3.07 -17.18
C GLY A 49 -4.38 4.51 -16.82
N GLN A 50 -5.60 4.94 -16.85
CA GLN A 50 -6.04 6.26 -16.38
C GLN A 50 -5.24 6.64 -15.11
N PRO A 51 -4.98 7.95 -14.85
CA PRO A 51 -4.53 8.34 -13.54
C PRO A 51 -5.51 7.69 -12.59
N SER A 52 -5.01 6.75 -11.81
CA SER A 52 -5.76 6.15 -10.72
C SER A 52 -5.92 7.23 -9.66
N GLY A 53 -6.81 8.18 -9.95
CA GLY A 53 -7.58 8.78 -8.90
C GLY A 53 -8.20 7.60 -8.19
N LEU A 54 -7.65 7.27 -7.03
CA LEU A 54 -8.16 6.28 -6.07
C LEU A 54 -9.11 5.26 -6.73
N ASN A 55 -8.60 4.46 -7.69
CA ASN A 55 -9.30 3.27 -8.13
C ASN A 55 -9.27 2.31 -6.95
N ARG A 56 -10.21 2.52 -6.03
CA ARG A 56 -10.63 1.52 -5.07
C ARG A 56 -11.14 0.34 -5.88
N SER A 57 -10.25 -0.53 -6.29
CA SER A 57 -10.64 -1.88 -6.71
C SER A 57 -10.78 -2.78 -5.46
N GLY A 58 -11.46 -2.25 -4.43
CA GLY A 58 -12.26 -3.03 -3.52
C GLY A 58 -13.48 -3.50 -4.31
N GLY A 59 -14.21 -4.53 -3.87
CA GLY A 59 -15.41 -5.04 -4.51
C GLY A 59 -16.37 -3.96 -5.01
N PRO A 60 -17.47 -4.29 -5.69
CA PRO A 60 -18.38 -3.30 -6.24
C PRO A 60 -18.72 -2.28 -5.15
N ALA A 61 -18.56 -0.99 -5.48
CA ALA A 61 -18.76 0.09 -4.54
C ALA A 61 -20.11 -0.09 -3.83
N GLU A 62 -20.07 -0.15 -2.49
CA GLU A 62 -21.29 -0.32 -1.70
C GLU A 62 -22.19 0.91 -1.88
N PHE A 63 -23.46 0.68 -2.06
CA PHE A 63 -24.47 1.72 -2.16
C PHE A 63 -25.78 1.29 -1.48
N VAL A 64 -26.63 2.24 -1.20
CA VAL A 64 -27.95 1.96 -0.60
C VAL A 64 -28.87 1.36 -1.66
N PRO A 65 -29.27 0.07 -1.58
CA PRO A 65 -30.18 -0.52 -2.54
C PRO A 65 -31.50 0.26 -2.61
N GLY A 66 -31.98 0.52 -3.82
CA GLY A 66 -33.20 1.27 -4.04
C GLY A 66 -33.03 2.80 -4.01
N GLU A 67 -31.86 3.34 -3.69
CA GLU A 67 -31.62 4.78 -3.70
C GLU A 67 -30.75 5.22 -4.90
N VAL A 68 -31.21 6.27 -5.58
CA VAL A 68 -30.57 6.82 -6.79
C VAL A 68 -30.49 8.34 -6.71
N ILE A 69 -29.32 8.87 -6.99
CA ILE A 69 -29.09 10.31 -7.17
C ILE A 69 -29.26 10.61 -8.66
N VAL A 70 -30.13 11.58 -9.00
CA VAL A 70 -30.40 11.95 -10.39
C VAL A 70 -30.24 13.45 -10.56
N LYS A 71 -29.43 13.86 -11.54
CA LYS A 71 -29.35 15.24 -12.03
C LYS A 71 -30.08 15.39 -13.35
N PHE A 72 -30.97 16.36 -13.42
CA PHE A 72 -31.76 16.65 -14.62
C PHE A 72 -31.16 17.82 -15.39
N ARG A 73 -31.33 17.78 -16.72
CA ARG A 73 -30.88 18.85 -17.63
C ARG A 73 -31.66 20.14 -17.41
N SER A 74 -31.13 21.26 -17.92
CA SER A 74 -31.82 22.57 -17.92
C SER A 74 -33.14 22.49 -18.70
N GLY A 75 -34.19 23.16 -18.18
CA GLY A 75 -35.51 23.18 -18.81
C GLY A 75 -36.54 22.17 -18.25
N VAL A 76 -36.10 21.16 -17.47
CA VAL A 76 -37.01 20.22 -16.81
C VAL A 76 -37.69 20.87 -15.61
N LYS A 77 -39.03 20.83 -15.54
CA LYS A 77 -39.78 21.31 -14.38
C LYS A 77 -39.74 20.25 -13.27
N LEU A 78 -39.05 20.52 -12.18
CA LEU A 78 -38.90 19.59 -11.04
C LEU A 78 -40.23 19.16 -10.40
N GLN A 79 -41.28 19.99 -10.51
CA GLN A 79 -42.62 19.64 -10.03
C GLN A 79 -43.29 18.51 -10.81
N SER A 80 -42.87 18.25 -12.06
CA SER A 80 -43.38 17.13 -12.87
C SER A 80 -42.71 15.79 -12.55
N LEU A 81 -41.77 15.77 -11.63
CA LEU A 81 -41.00 14.59 -11.26
C LEU A 81 -41.57 13.82 -10.04
N GLN A 82 -42.65 14.34 -9.43
CA GLN A 82 -43.43 13.56 -8.46
C GLN A 82 -44.12 12.41 -9.21
N GLY A 83 -43.69 11.15 -8.88
CA GLY A 83 -44.21 9.95 -9.57
C GLY A 83 -43.48 9.61 -10.86
N LEU A 84 -42.18 9.97 -10.98
CA LEU A 84 -41.34 9.52 -12.07
C LEU A 84 -41.36 7.99 -12.14
N SER A 85 -41.75 7.42 -13.28
CA SER A 85 -41.75 5.98 -13.50
C SER A 85 -40.76 5.60 -14.60
N VAL A 86 -40.06 4.48 -14.40
CA VAL A 86 -39.06 3.94 -15.33
C VAL A 86 -39.29 2.44 -15.48
N GLN A 87 -39.14 1.93 -16.68
CA GLN A 87 -39.22 0.48 -16.92
C GLN A 87 -37.92 -0.20 -16.53
N VAL A 88 -37.97 -1.15 -15.58
CA VAL A 88 -36.87 -1.99 -15.15
C VAL A 88 -37.32 -3.45 -15.25
N ALA A 89 -36.60 -4.29 -15.97
CA ALA A 89 -36.97 -5.71 -16.18
C ALA A 89 -38.43 -5.92 -16.59
N LYS A 90 -38.98 -5.06 -17.47
CA LYS A 90 -40.39 -5.07 -17.95
C LYS A 90 -41.44 -4.69 -16.89
N GLN A 91 -41.03 -4.17 -15.75
CA GLN A 91 -41.91 -3.64 -14.71
C GLN A 91 -41.78 -2.12 -14.61
N SER A 92 -42.91 -1.43 -14.40
CA SER A 92 -42.92 0.00 -14.17
C SER A 92 -42.56 0.28 -12.70
N VAL A 93 -41.41 0.90 -12.47
CA VAL A 93 -40.90 1.26 -11.15
C VAL A 93 -41.17 2.75 -10.90
N GLN A 94 -41.84 3.04 -9.81
CA GLN A 94 -42.07 4.41 -9.35
C GLN A 94 -40.89 4.89 -8.51
N LEU A 95 -40.37 6.10 -8.77
CA LEU A 95 -39.35 6.75 -7.99
C LEU A 95 -40.01 7.77 -7.06
N GLU A 96 -39.80 7.61 -5.77
CA GLU A 96 -40.22 8.57 -4.78
C GLU A 96 -39.06 9.57 -4.52
N ARG A 97 -39.33 10.86 -4.73
CA ARG A 97 -38.34 11.91 -4.42
C ARG A 97 -38.18 12.03 -2.93
N VAL A 98 -36.98 11.79 -2.40
CA VAL A 98 -36.66 11.90 -0.98
C VAL A 98 -36.36 13.34 -0.61
N ARG A 99 -35.38 13.96 -1.29
CA ARG A 99 -34.94 15.34 -1.03
C ARG A 99 -34.08 15.88 -2.17
N SER A 100 -33.89 17.19 -2.21
CA SER A 100 -32.82 17.83 -2.96
C SER A 100 -31.47 17.64 -2.25
N LEU A 101 -30.40 17.53 -3.01
CA LEU A 101 -29.03 17.51 -2.49
C LEU A 101 -28.41 18.90 -2.35
N GLY A 102 -29.17 19.98 -2.61
CA GLY A 102 -28.65 21.34 -2.58
C GLY A 102 -27.87 21.76 -3.82
N LEU A 103 -27.66 20.83 -4.75
CA LEU A 103 -27.08 21.07 -6.07
C LEU A 103 -28.18 21.35 -7.09
N GLU A 104 -27.89 22.17 -8.10
CA GLU A 104 -28.87 22.52 -9.12
C GLU A 104 -29.45 21.27 -9.79
N ARG A 105 -30.77 21.07 -9.67
CA ARG A 105 -31.55 19.98 -10.27
C ARG A 105 -31.06 18.58 -9.92
N THR A 106 -30.48 18.41 -8.77
CA THR A 106 -29.96 17.14 -8.28
C THR A 106 -30.74 16.68 -7.07
N ASP A 107 -31.43 15.58 -7.21
CA ASP A 107 -32.32 15.03 -6.20
C ASP A 107 -31.99 13.56 -5.89
N LEU A 108 -32.24 13.18 -4.63
CA LEU A 108 -32.24 11.80 -4.19
C LEU A 108 -33.63 11.20 -4.37
N PHE A 109 -33.71 10.05 -5.02
CA PHE A 109 -34.91 9.24 -5.17
C PHE A 109 -34.75 7.89 -4.49
N LYS A 110 -35.87 7.31 -4.04
CA LYS A 110 -35.89 5.93 -3.52
C LYS A 110 -36.93 5.07 -4.23
N THR A 111 -36.68 3.78 -4.18
CA THR A 111 -37.56 2.71 -4.69
C THR A 111 -37.45 1.49 -3.78
N SER A 112 -38.27 0.46 -4.00
CA SER A 112 -38.18 -0.85 -3.33
C SER A 112 -37.28 -1.86 -4.06
N LEU A 113 -36.39 -1.41 -4.95
CA LEU A 113 -35.54 -2.29 -5.73
C LEU A 113 -34.36 -2.85 -4.91
N ASN A 114 -33.96 -4.09 -5.22
CA ASN A 114 -32.69 -4.64 -4.74
C ASN A 114 -31.49 -4.02 -5.48
N ALA A 115 -30.28 -4.35 -5.06
CA ALA A 115 -29.05 -3.77 -5.62
C ALA A 115 -28.91 -3.94 -7.13
N SER A 116 -29.16 -5.14 -7.67
CA SER A 116 -29.05 -5.42 -9.12
C SER A 116 -30.07 -4.60 -9.92
N ALA A 117 -31.32 -4.58 -9.49
CA ALA A 117 -32.37 -3.83 -10.15
C ALA A 117 -32.17 -2.30 -10.01
N THR A 118 -31.53 -1.83 -8.93
CA THR A 118 -31.13 -0.42 -8.78
C THR A 118 -30.11 -0.01 -9.84
N LEU A 119 -29.11 -0.84 -10.12
CA LEU A 119 -28.13 -0.57 -11.18
C LEU A 119 -28.78 -0.57 -12.57
N GLU A 120 -29.74 -1.47 -12.83
CA GLU A 120 -30.51 -1.46 -14.07
C GLU A 120 -31.34 -0.18 -14.21
N LEU A 121 -32.01 0.27 -13.12
CA LEU A 121 -32.75 1.53 -13.08
C LEU A 121 -31.84 2.73 -13.43
N ILE A 122 -30.63 2.79 -12.86
CA ILE A 122 -29.64 3.83 -13.16
C ILE A 122 -29.26 3.82 -14.63
N ALA A 123 -29.01 2.64 -15.20
CA ALA A 123 -28.70 2.48 -16.63
C ALA A 123 -29.85 2.94 -17.54
N GLN A 124 -31.11 2.77 -17.13
CA GLN A 124 -32.27 3.27 -17.87
C GLN A 124 -32.44 4.79 -17.70
N LEU A 125 -32.26 5.31 -16.49
CA LEU A 125 -32.31 6.76 -16.23
C LEU A 125 -31.25 7.51 -17.03
N SER A 126 -30.04 6.99 -17.11
CA SER A 126 -28.92 7.61 -17.86
C SER A 126 -29.16 7.67 -19.39
N LYS A 127 -30.09 6.86 -19.93
CA LYS A 127 -30.49 6.92 -21.34
C LYS A 127 -31.55 7.97 -21.63
N ARG A 128 -32.16 8.59 -20.62
CA ARG A 128 -33.23 9.56 -20.82
C ARG A 128 -32.66 10.90 -21.30
N GLY A 129 -33.30 11.52 -22.23
CA GLY A 129 -32.87 12.81 -22.78
C GLY A 129 -32.98 13.99 -21.80
N ASP A 130 -33.79 13.85 -20.73
CA ASP A 130 -33.99 14.84 -19.69
C ASP A 130 -33.04 14.65 -18.48
N VAL A 131 -32.27 13.56 -18.42
CA VAL A 131 -31.31 13.25 -17.38
C VAL A 131 -29.91 13.65 -17.84
N GLU A 132 -29.16 14.33 -16.99
CA GLU A 132 -27.76 14.63 -17.22
C GLU A 132 -26.88 13.48 -16.75
N TYR A 133 -27.11 13.00 -15.52
CA TYR A 133 -26.57 11.75 -14.99
C TYR A 133 -27.50 11.13 -13.93
N ALA A 134 -27.33 9.84 -13.72
CA ALA A 134 -27.90 9.08 -12.61
C ALA A 134 -26.82 8.18 -12.01
N GLU A 135 -26.75 8.11 -10.70
CA GLU A 135 -25.73 7.34 -9.96
C GLU A 135 -26.31 6.73 -8.68
N PRO A 136 -25.68 5.66 -8.13
CA PRO A 136 -26.07 5.11 -6.85
C PRO A 136 -25.85 6.10 -5.71
N ASN A 137 -26.65 6.01 -4.65
CA ASN A 137 -26.31 6.64 -3.37
C ASN A 137 -25.25 5.79 -2.67
N TYR A 138 -23.97 6.11 -2.92
CA TYR A 138 -22.84 5.34 -2.39
C TYR A 138 -22.72 5.49 -0.87
N ILE A 139 -22.32 4.39 -0.22
CA ILE A 139 -22.00 4.36 1.20
C ILE A 139 -20.52 4.73 1.37
N SER A 140 -20.26 5.80 2.09
CA SER A 140 -18.90 6.17 2.52
C SER A 140 -18.66 5.71 3.95
N ARG A 141 -17.48 5.15 4.21
CA ARG A 141 -17.04 4.73 5.54
C ARG A 141 -15.74 5.45 5.88
N ALA A 142 -15.50 5.70 7.16
CA ALA A 142 -14.19 6.10 7.62
C ALA A 142 -13.20 4.96 7.39
N PHE A 143 -12.00 5.28 6.90
CA PHE A 143 -10.94 4.28 6.70
C PHE A 143 -10.48 3.71 8.04
N LYS A 144 -10.34 2.37 8.10
CA LYS A 144 -9.77 1.70 9.24
C LYS A 144 -8.25 1.72 9.12
N THR A 145 -7.61 2.37 10.07
CA THR A 145 -6.15 2.39 10.22
C THR A 145 -5.78 1.89 11.60
N SER A 146 -4.57 1.36 11.76
CA SER A 146 -4.06 1.03 13.07
C SER A 146 -3.75 2.30 13.87
N SER A 147 -4.00 2.23 15.19
CA SER A 147 -3.60 3.26 16.15
C SER A 147 -2.21 2.99 16.77
N ASP A 148 -1.57 1.88 16.39
CA ASP A 148 -0.30 1.45 16.97
C ASP A 148 0.85 2.37 16.53
N PRO A 149 1.70 2.83 17.45
CA PRO A 149 2.67 3.89 17.18
C PRO A 149 3.66 3.56 16.06
N ALA A 150 4.10 2.30 15.94
CA ALA A 150 5.04 1.87 14.91
C ALA A 150 4.36 1.59 13.55
N TYR A 151 3.01 1.61 13.46
CA TYR A 151 2.30 1.38 12.21
C TYR A 151 2.77 2.31 11.08
N ALA A 152 3.04 3.58 11.40
CA ALA A 152 3.54 4.54 10.42
C ALA A 152 4.88 4.12 9.77
N LEU A 153 5.67 3.29 10.45
CA LEU A 153 6.94 2.75 9.96
C LEU A 153 6.74 1.46 9.15
N GLN A 154 5.57 0.82 9.24
CA GLN A 154 5.22 -0.43 8.56
C GLN A 154 4.73 -0.17 7.13
N TRP A 155 5.60 0.42 6.30
CA TRP A 155 5.35 0.81 4.90
C TRP A 155 4.78 -0.33 4.05
N HIS A 156 5.12 -1.55 4.40
CA HIS A 156 4.78 -2.77 3.67
C HIS A 156 3.27 -3.05 3.63
N TYR A 157 2.51 -2.57 4.60
CA TYR A 157 1.05 -2.73 4.60
C TYR A 157 0.36 -1.83 3.58
N ALA A 158 0.83 -0.60 3.44
CA ALA A 158 0.33 0.29 2.39
C ALA A 158 0.69 -0.23 0.98
N ALA A 159 1.90 -0.81 0.81
CA ALA A 159 2.33 -1.40 -0.45
C ALA A 159 1.42 -2.55 -0.93
N MET A 160 0.81 -3.29 0.01
CA MET A 160 -0.14 -4.38 -0.27
C MET A 160 -1.61 -3.94 -0.21
N ASN A 161 -1.90 -2.64 -0.09
CA ASN A 161 -3.27 -2.14 0.04
C ASN A 161 -4.05 -2.73 1.24
N LEU A 162 -3.34 -3.06 2.33
CA LEU A 162 -3.93 -3.64 3.55
C LEU A 162 -4.89 -2.69 4.27
N PRO A 163 -4.67 -1.36 4.36
CA PRO A 163 -5.66 -0.47 4.94
C PRO A 163 -7.06 -0.63 4.34
N ASN A 164 -7.17 -0.76 3.03
CA ASN A 164 -8.44 -1.01 2.36
C ASN A 164 -8.97 -2.46 2.59
N ALA A 165 -8.09 -3.44 2.81
CA ALA A 165 -8.49 -4.79 3.21
C ALA A 165 -9.09 -4.79 4.62
N TRP A 166 -8.52 -4.03 5.56
CA TRP A 166 -9.04 -3.90 6.92
C TRP A 166 -10.40 -3.20 7.01
N ASP A 167 -10.74 -2.35 6.04
CA ASP A 167 -12.11 -1.81 5.90
C ASP A 167 -13.13 -2.92 5.58
N ILE A 168 -12.68 -4.01 4.95
CA ILE A 168 -13.52 -5.17 4.62
C ILE A 168 -13.53 -6.17 5.79
N THR A 169 -12.36 -6.56 6.27
CA THR A 169 -12.15 -7.40 7.46
C THR A 169 -10.71 -7.25 7.97
N ASP A 170 -10.55 -7.21 9.27
CA ASP A 170 -9.26 -7.28 9.98
C ASP A 170 -9.03 -8.65 10.62
N GLY A 171 -9.95 -9.59 10.39
CA GLY A 171 -9.93 -10.94 10.98
C GLY A 171 -10.49 -11.04 12.38
N THR A 172 -10.87 -9.92 13.03
CA THR A 172 -11.46 -9.97 14.39
C THR A 172 -12.93 -10.39 14.41
N THR A 173 -13.58 -10.34 13.25
CA THR A 173 -14.97 -10.77 13.04
C THR A 173 -15.01 -11.90 12.03
N GLY A 174 -16.04 -12.74 12.10
CA GLY A 174 -16.18 -13.91 11.23
C GLY A 174 -15.61 -15.17 11.87
N SER A 175 -15.08 -16.10 11.05
CA SER A 175 -14.49 -17.34 11.52
C SER A 175 -13.11 -17.09 12.12
N ALA A 176 -12.84 -17.60 13.32
CA ALA A 176 -11.50 -17.59 13.87
C ALA A 176 -10.57 -18.45 12.98
N VAL A 177 -9.44 -17.89 12.56
CA VAL A 177 -8.47 -18.57 11.72
C VAL A 177 -7.18 -18.83 12.51
N THR A 178 -6.75 -20.07 12.50
CA THR A 178 -5.46 -20.45 13.07
C THR A 178 -4.42 -20.54 11.98
N VAL A 179 -3.30 -19.85 12.17
CA VAL A 179 -2.11 -19.87 11.30
C VAL A 179 -0.98 -20.53 12.07
N ALA A 180 -0.37 -21.57 11.55
CA ALA A 180 0.87 -22.10 12.14
C ALA A 180 2.08 -21.35 11.57
N VAL A 181 3.01 -21.00 12.44
CA VAL A 181 4.34 -20.48 12.10
C VAL A 181 5.34 -21.58 12.43
N VAL A 182 5.80 -22.29 11.38
CA VAL A 182 6.80 -23.34 11.47
C VAL A 182 8.16 -22.68 11.29
N ASP A 183 8.87 -22.44 12.40
CA ASP A 183 10.02 -21.56 12.45
C ASP A 183 10.87 -21.76 13.74
N SER A 184 11.56 -20.73 14.23
CA SER A 184 12.40 -20.80 15.45
C SER A 184 11.61 -20.76 16.77
N GLY A 185 10.29 -20.58 16.74
CA GLY A 185 9.47 -20.62 17.93
C GLY A 185 8.75 -19.32 18.30
N SER A 186 8.45 -19.13 19.59
CA SER A 186 7.68 -18.02 20.11
C SER A 186 8.39 -17.28 21.24
N ILE A 187 8.00 -16.05 21.46
CA ILE A 187 8.49 -15.20 22.57
C ILE A 187 7.33 -14.56 23.34
N ALA A 188 7.58 -14.17 24.57
CA ALA A 188 6.69 -13.29 25.30
C ALA A 188 6.82 -11.85 24.80
N HIS A 189 5.78 -11.33 24.14
CA HIS A 189 5.78 -9.97 23.59
C HIS A 189 4.39 -9.33 23.74
N PRO A 190 4.27 -8.03 24.11
CA PRO A 190 2.97 -7.37 24.31
C PRO A 190 2.04 -7.44 23.10
N ASP A 191 2.58 -7.28 21.88
CA ASP A 191 1.78 -7.35 20.64
C ASP A 191 1.37 -8.77 20.25
N LEU A 192 2.01 -9.78 20.84
CA LEU A 192 1.67 -11.19 20.63
C LEU A 192 0.88 -11.78 21.79
N ALA A 193 0.60 -10.99 22.83
CA ALA A 193 -0.13 -11.43 24.02
C ALA A 193 -1.54 -11.95 23.65
N GLY A 194 -1.80 -13.23 23.93
CA GLY A 194 -3.05 -13.90 23.63
C GLY A 194 -3.27 -14.21 22.14
N MET A 195 -2.28 -14.00 21.27
CA MET A 195 -2.31 -14.46 19.87
C MET A 195 -1.82 -15.89 19.77
N PHE A 196 -0.82 -16.26 20.52
CA PHE A 196 -0.34 -17.65 20.56
C PHE A 196 -1.36 -18.59 21.23
N VAL A 197 -1.56 -19.72 20.60
CA VAL A 197 -2.19 -20.92 21.18
C VAL A 197 -1.12 -21.96 21.46
N THR A 198 -1.48 -23.12 22.00
CA THR A 198 -0.53 -24.19 22.34
C THR A 198 0.28 -24.58 21.11
N GLY A 199 1.58 -24.48 21.23
CA GLY A 199 2.58 -24.90 20.24
C GLY A 199 3.34 -26.15 20.68
N TYR A 200 4.43 -26.47 19.95
CA TYR A 200 5.29 -27.61 20.25
C TYR A 200 6.69 -27.41 19.66
N ASP A 201 7.72 -27.93 20.34
CA ASP A 201 9.08 -28.02 19.85
C ASP A 201 9.33 -29.38 19.19
N PHE A 202 9.83 -29.36 17.96
CA PHE A 202 10.16 -30.57 17.19
C PHE A 202 11.66 -30.81 17.03
N ILE A 203 12.52 -30.00 17.64
CA ILE A 203 13.95 -30.12 17.49
C ILE A 203 14.43 -31.35 18.24
N SER A 204 14.99 -32.32 17.49
CA SER A 204 15.46 -33.59 18.07
C SER A 204 16.87 -33.51 18.59
N ASP A 205 17.71 -32.58 18.06
CA ASP A 205 19.09 -32.41 18.48
C ASP A 205 19.15 -31.50 19.71
N LEU A 206 19.62 -32.05 20.84
CA LEU A 206 19.72 -31.35 22.12
C LEU A 206 20.63 -30.11 22.10
N THR A 207 21.63 -30.12 21.24
CA THR A 207 22.58 -29.00 21.13
C THR A 207 21.96 -27.87 20.34
N ASP A 208 21.24 -28.21 19.25
CA ASP A 208 20.56 -27.23 18.43
C ASP A 208 19.28 -26.68 19.11
N ALA A 209 18.58 -27.50 19.88
CA ALA A 209 17.45 -27.06 20.72
C ALA A 209 17.87 -25.94 21.70
N GLY A 210 18.97 -26.13 22.40
CA GLY A 210 19.59 -25.09 23.26
C GLY A 210 18.84 -24.82 24.57
N ASP A 211 17.75 -25.53 24.85
CA ASP A 211 16.89 -25.41 26.03
C ASP A 211 17.15 -26.49 27.10
N GLY A 212 17.97 -27.47 26.75
CA GLY A 212 18.41 -28.54 27.66
C GLY A 212 17.67 -29.86 27.48
N ASP A 213 16.64 -29.90 26.66
CA ASP A 213 15.93 -31.11 26.26
C ASP A 213 15.67 -31.12 24.74
N GLY A 214 14.93 -32.10 24.25
CA GLY A 214 14.58 -32.24 22.84
C GLY A 214 13.12 -31.89 22.59
N ARG A 215 12.45 -32.70 21.78
CA ARG A 215 11.05 -32.47 21.42
C ARG A 215 10.15 -32.41 22.64
N ASP A 216 9.50 -31.27 22.86
CA ASP A 216 8.63 -31.05 24.00
C ASP A 216 7.48 -30.07 23.72
N ALA A 217 6.71 -29.72 24.77
CA ALA A 217 5.55 -28.83 24.66
C ALA A 217 5.89 -27.34 24.80
N ASN A 218 7.17 -26.96 24.89
CA ASN A 218 7.62 -25.59 25.02
C ASN A 218 8.21 -25.06 23.71
N PRO A 219 7.45 -24.34 22.88
CA PRO A 219 7.94 -23.81 21.61
C PRO A 219 8.68 -22.48 21.76
N GLN A 220 9.28 -22.19 22.93
CA GLN A 220 10.00 -20.93 23.15
C GLN A 220 11.23 -20.83 22.26
N ASP A 221 11.44 -19.65 21.66
CA ASP A 221 12.67 -19.33 20.94
C ASP A 221 13.77 -18.91 21.93
N GLU A 222 14.84 -19.65 22.01
CA GLU A 222 15.96 -19.41 22.94
C GLU A 222 16.93 -18.31 22.41
N GLY A 223 16.63 -17.72 21.26
CA GLY A 223 17.47 -16.68 20.65
C GLY A 223 18.67 -17.28 19.91
N GLY A 224 19.87 -16.74 20.15
CA GLY A 224 21.07 -17.12 19.39
C GLY A 224 21.05 -16.58 17.96
N ASN A 225 21.50 -17.38 17.00
CA ASN A 225 21.52 -16.99 15.59
C ASN A 225 20.13 -16.93 14.95
N SER A 226 19.07 -17.42 15.63
CA SER A 226 17.69 -17.29 15.18
C SER A 226 17.25 -15.82 15.10
N GLY A 227 17.77 -14.96 15.98
CA GLY A 227 17.36 -13.56 16.06
C GLY A 227 15.86 -13.38 16.29
N TYR A 228 15.22 -14.37 16.93
CA TYR A 228 13.77 -14.43 17.12
C TYR A 228 12.98 -14.40 15.80
N HIS A 229 13.48 -15.08 14.78
CA HIS A 229 12.94 -15.08 13.42
C HIS A 229 11.47 -15.51 13.39
N GLY A 230 11.10 -16.59 14.09
CA GLY A 230 9.72 -17.08 14.19
C GLY A 230 8.77 -16.06 14.84
N ALA A 231 9.25 -15.34 15.85
CA ALA A 231 8.47 -14.28 16.50
C ALA A 231 8.24 -13.08 15.56
N HIS A 232 9.23 -12.72 14.74
CA HIS A 232 9.11 -11.68 13.72
C HIS A 232 8.08 -12.08 12.64
N VAL A 233 8.14 -13.32 12.18
CA VAL A 233 7.17 -13.91 11.24
C VAL A 233 5.76 -13.92 11.84
N ALA A 234 5.60 -14.37 13.11
CA ALA A 234 4.32 -14.39 13.82
C ALA A 234 3.72 -12.98 13.98
N GLY A 235 4.56 -11.99 14.31
CA GLY A 235 4.16 -10.59 14.41
C GLY A 235 3.64 -10.03 13.08
N THR A 236 4.31 -10.36 11.98
CA THR A 236 3.85 -9.98 10.63
C THR A 236 2.48 -10.60 10.31
N VAL A 237 2.23 -11.86 10.72
CA VAL A 237 0.90 -12.49 10.54
C VAL A 237 -0.16 -11.83 11.39
N ALA A 238 0.07 -11.65 12.71
CA ALA A 238 -1.02 -11.50 13.67
C ALA A 238 -0.71 -10.59 14.88
N ALA A 239 0.32 -9.72 14.85
CA ALA A 239 0.48 -8.76 15.94
C ALA A 239 -0.81 -7.94 16.12
N ARG A 240 -1.14 -7.66 17.40
CA ARG A 240 -2.41 -7.05 17.78
C ARG A 240 -2.45 -5.56 17.41
N ASN A 241 -3.63 -5.09 17.02
CA ASN A 241 -3.93 -3.65 16.99
C ASN A 241 -4.42 -3.23 18.40
N ASN A 242 -3.50 -2.81 19.26
CA ASN A 242 -3.75 -2.62 20.70
C ASN A 242 -3.25 -1.28 21.26
N GLY A 243 -2.78 -0.37 20.38
CA GLY A 243 -2.23 0.92 20.77
C GLY A 243 -0.77 0.85 21.24
N VAL A 244 -0.10 -0.29 21.06
CA VAL A 244 1.30 -0.52 21.44
C VAL A 244 2.06 -1.02 20.21
N GLY A 245 3.28 -0.56 20.00
CA GLY A 245 4.19 -1.07 18.98
C GLY A 245 3.63 -1.04 17.56
N GLY A 246 3.62 -2.19 16.89
CA GLY A 246 3.15 -2.36 15.53
C GLY A 246 2.00 -3.35 15.40
N VAL A 247 1.51 -3.56 14.20
CA VAL A 247 0.36 -4.40 13.91
C VAL A 247 0.72 -5.50 12.90
N GLY A 248 0.00 -6.61 12.92
CA GLY A 248 0.10 -7.68 11.92
C GLY A 248 -0.93 -7.52 10.80
N VAL A 249 -0.89 -8.43 9.83
CA VAL A 249 -1.83 -8.45 8.69
C VAL A 249 -3.25 -8.80 9.14
N SER A 250 -3.41 -9.80 10.02
CA SER A 250 -4.72 -10.32 10.47
C SER A 250 -4.83 -10.26 12.00
N TRP A 251 -5.48 -9.23 12.51
CA TRP A 251 -5.52 -8.92 13.95
C TRP A 251 -6.31 -9.91 14.79
N GLY A 252 -7.17 -10.71 14.17
CA GLY A 252 -7.98 -11.73 14.82
C GLY A 252 -7.45 -13.16 14.68
N ALA A 253 -6.40 -13.37 13.89
CA ALA A 253 -5.82 -14.71 13.70
C ALA A 253 -5.16 -15.20 14.99
N LYS A 254 -5.19 -16.53 15.19
CA LYS A 254 -4.41 -17.19 16.23
C LYS A 254 -3.18 -17.84 15.61
N VAL A 255 -2.09 -17.89 16.36
CA VAL A 255 -0.82 -18.46 15.89
C VAL A 255 -0.48 -19.70 16.70
N VAL A 256 -0.27 -20.81 16.01
CA VAL A 256 0.37 -22.02 16.57
C VAL A 256 1.86 -21.89 16.33
N PRO A 257 2.67 -21.63 17.35
CA PRO A 257 4.13 -21.64 17.19
C PRO A 257 4.62 -23.10 17.12
N VAL A 258 5.37 -23.42 16.07
CA VAL A 258 5.95 -24.74 15.83
C VAL A 258 7.43 -24.54 15.69
N ARG A 259 8.19 -24.87 16.74
CA ARG A 259 9.63 -24.70 16.76
C ARG A 259 10.30 -25.88 16.06
N VAL A 260 11.04 -25.55 15.01
CA VAL A 260 11.77 -26.52 14.17
C VAL A 260 13.17 -26.03 13.83
N LEU A 261 13.48 -24.75 14.13
CA LEU A 261 14.80 -24.16 13.99
C LEU A 261 15.38 -23.86 15.36
N GLY A 262 16.57 -24.38 15.62
CA GLY A 262 17.29 -24.20 16.86
C GLY A 262 18.14 -22.92 16.91
N VAL A 263 19.05 -22.87 17.89
CA VAL A 263 19.90 -21.70 18.18
C VAL A 263 20.84 -21.31 17.01
N GLU A 264 21.15 -22.24 16.12
CA GLU A 264 21.93 -22.00 14.90
C GLU A 264 21.04 -21.57 13.71
N ASN A 265 19.76 -21.31 13.96
CA ASN A 265 18.76 -20.97 12.94
C ASN A 265 18.68 -22.03 11.82
N SER A 266 18.83 -23.28 12.18
CA SER A 266 18.78 -24.44 11.30
C SER A 266 17.95 -25.56 11.90
N GLY A 267 17.48 -26.49 11.09
CA GLY A 267 16.70 -27.63 11.55
C GLY A 267 16.75 -28.79 10.55
N SER A 268 16.56 -30.01 11.06
CA SER A 268 16.49 -31.18 10.22
C SER A 268 15.20 -31.21 9.40
N ASN A 269 15.30 -31.74 8.17
CA ASN A 269 14.09 -31.82 7.32
C ASN A 269 13.02 -32.76 7.91
N SER A 270 13.40 -33.78 8.71
CA SER A 270 12.45 -34.64 9.40
C SER A 270 11.66 -33.89 10.47
N ASP A 271 12.34 -33.08 11.27
CA ASP A 271 11.70 -32.27 12.32
C ASP A 271 10.78 -31.21 11.72
N ILE A 272 11.22 -30.55 10.64
CA ILE A 272 10.40 -29.58 9.89
C ILE A 272 9.13 -30.25 9.36
N LEU A 273 9.22 -31.43 8.73
CA LEU A 273 8.06 -32.13 8.18
C LEU A 273 7.11 -32.65 9.27
N ASP A 274 7.64 -33.14 10.40
CA ASP A 274 6.83 -33.52 11.54
C ASP A 274 6.08 -32.29 12.09
N GLY A 275 6.77 -31.15 12.25
CA GLY A 275 6.16 -29.90 12.69
C GLY A 275 5.05 -29.42 11.74
N VAL A 276 5.29 -29.44 10.42
CA VAL A 276 4.31 -29.08 9.39
C VAL A 276 3.07 -29.99 9.43
N ARG A 277 3.26 -31.28 9.58
CA ARG A 277 2.16 -32.25 9.67
C ARG A 277 1.35 -32.07 10.96
N TRP A 278 2.03 -31.92 12.09
CA TRP A 278 1.39 -31.68 13.39
C TRP A 278 0.62 -30.35 13.41
N ALA A 279 1.21 -29.29 12.85
CA ALA A 279 0.55 -27.99 12.69
C ALA A 279 -0.82 -28.13 12.01
N ALA A 280 -0.92 -28.99 11.01
CA ALA A 280 -2.14 -29.27 10.25
C ALA A 280 -3.10 -30.25 10.94
N GLY A 281 -2.78 -30.71 12.17
CA GLY A 281 -3.58 -31.66 12.94
C GLY A 281 -3.37 -33.13 12.59
N GLN A 282 -2.32 -33.47 11.82
CA GLN A 282 -1.96 -34.85 11.57
C GLN A 282 -1.18 -35.43 12.77
N SER A 283 -1.33 -36.71 13.01
CA SER A 283 -0.59 -37.41 14.08
C SER A 283 0.89 -37.50 13.75
N VAL A 284 1.72 -37.21 14.73
CA VAL A 284 3.16 -37.46 14.73
C VAL A 284 3.49 -38.40 15.87
N ASP A 285 4.37 -39.37 15.63
CA ASP A 285 4.67 -40.40 16.62
C ASP A 285 5.30 -39.79 17.89
N SER A 286 4.84 -40.25 19.03
CA SER A 286 5.28 -39.81 20.37
C SER A 286 5.02 -38.32 20.68
N VAL A 287 4.20 -37.62 19.87
CA VAL A 287 3.83 -36.21 20.07
C VAL A 287 2.33 -36.11 20.35
N PRO A 288 1.88 -35.33 21.37
CA PRO A 288 0.47 -35.08 21.61
C PRO A 288 -0.22 -34.49 20.36
N VAL A 289 -1.50 -34.84 20.18
CA VAL A 289 -2.30 -34.26 19.06
C VAL A 289 -2.42 -32.75 19.21
N ASN A 290 -2.26 -32.03 18.12
CA ASN A 290 -2.49 -30.58 18.10
C ASN A 290 -3.98 -30.26 18.38
N ALA A 291 -4.23 -29.58 19.49
CA ALA A 291 -5.59 -29.18 19.86
C ALA A 291 -6.12 -27.99 19.03
N ASN A 292 -5.24 -27.32 18.28
CA ASN A 292 -5.54 -26.11 17.49
C ASN A 292 -5.04 -26.25 16.04
N PRO A 293 -5.53 -27.22 15.27
CA PRO A 293 -5.04 -27.47 13.92
C PRO A 293 -5.18 -26.22 13.03
N ALA A 294 -4.10 -25.86 12.35
CA ALA A 294 -4.04 -24.68 11.51
C ALA A 294 -4.66 -24.93 10.13
N LYS A 295 -5.35 -23.92 9.63
CA LYS A 295 -5.82 -23.87 8.23
C LYS A 295 -4.78 -23.31 7.27
N VAL A 296 -3.85 -22.50 7.79
CA VAL A 296 -2.75 -21.91 7.05
C VAL A 296 -1.45 -22.27 7.76
N VAL A 297 -0.47 -22.75 7.03
CA VAL A 297 0.86 -23.08 7.55
C VAL A 297 1.89 -22.23 6.84
N ASN A 298 2.56 -21.34 7.56
CA ASN A 298 3.66 -20.54 7.05
C ASN A 298 4.99 -21.23 7.31
N VAL A 299 5.77 -21.44 6.27
CA VAL A 299 7.11 -22.07 6.31
C VAL A 299 8.11 -21.08 5.71
N SER A 300 8.69 -20.24 6.56
CA SER A 300 9.69 -19.24 6.16
C SER A 300 11.11 -19.81 6.15
N ILE A 301 11.27 -21.04 5.68
CA ILE A 301 12.48 -21.84 5.70
C ILE A 301 12.75 -22.37 4.30
N GLY A 302 14.03 -22.56 3.95
CA GLY A 302 14.38 -23.21 2.70
C GLY A 302 15.85 -23.61 2.62
N SER A 303 16.16 -24.48 1.67
CA SER A 303 17.52 -24.88 1.37
C SER A 303 17.72 -25.17 -0.12
N LYS A 304 18.95 -24.97 -0.60
CA LYS A 304 19.30 -25.21 -2.01
C LYS A 304 19.36 -26.73 -2.31
N ARG A 305 18.25 -27.28 -2.66
CA ARG A 305 18.03 -28.64 -3.12
C ARG A 305 16.68 -28.77 -3.80
N PRO A 306 16.45 -29.72 -4.69
CA PRO A 306 15.11 -29.95 -5.24
C PRO A 306 14.14 -30.45 -4.16
N CYS A 307 12.84 -30.24 -4.38
CA CYS A 307 11.78 -30.85 -3.57
C CYS A 307 11.95 -32.39 -3.51
N SER A 308 11.99 -32.94 -2.31
CA SER A 308 12.08 -34.39 -2.13
C SER A 308 10.70 -35.04 -2.30
N GLN A 309 10.68 -36.34 -2.59
CA GLN A 309 9.42 -37.10 -2.69
C GLN A 309 8.66 -37.12 -1.37
N THR A 310 9.34 -37.13 -0.24
CA THR A 310 8.71 -37.07 1.09
C THR A 310 8.02 -35.71 1.31
N GLU A 311 8.71 -34.61 1.03
CA GLU A 311 8.13 -33.27 1.13
C GLU A 311 6.92 -33.12 0.21
N GLN A 312 7.05 -33.50 -1.04
CA GLN A 312 5.94 -33.44 -1.99
C GLN A 312 4.74 -34.24 -1.51
N SER A 313 4.97 -35.43 -0.95
CA SER A 313 3.89 -36.26 -0.40
C SER A 313 3.19 -35.59 0.77
N VAL A 314 3.94 -34.93 1.66
CA VAL A 314 3.38 -34.19 2.80
C VAL A 314 2.54 -33.01 2.30
N TYR A 315 3.05 -32.16 1.44
CA TYR A 315 2.32 -30.98 0.97
C TYR A 315 1.06 -31.37 0.18
N THR A 316 1.13 -32.41 -0.64
CA THR A 316 -0.06 -32.94 -1.34
C THR A 316 -1.12 -33.47 -0.37
N GLN A 317 -0.72 -34.17 0.69
CA GLN A 317 -1.65 -34.63 1.74
C GLN A 317 -2.30 -33.45 2.46
N LEU A 318 -1.55 -32.40 2.79
CA LEU A 318 -2.07 -31.21 3.47
C LEU A 318 -3.06 -30.45 2.62
N LYS A 319 -2.75 -30.23 1.34
CA LYS A 319 -3.68 -29.64 0.38
C LYS A 319 -4.98 -30.43 0.30
N ASN A 320 -4.90 -31.77 0.20
CA ASN A 320 -6.07 -32.64 0.15
C ASN A 320 -6.89 -32.62 1.45
N ALA A 321 -6.25 -32.31 2.59
CA ALA A 321 -6.91 -32.07 3.86
C ALA A 321 -7.49 -30.65 3.99
N GLY A 322 -7.36 -29.79 2.99
CA GLY A 322 -7.83 -28.42 2.97
C GLY A 322 -6.97 -27.45 3.76
N VAL A 323 -5.70 -27.77 3.96
CA VAL A 323 -4.70 -26.90 4.58
C VAL A 323 -3.92 -26.18 3.49
N ILE A 324 -3.62 -24.91 3.69
CA ILE A 324 -2.92 -24.05 2.77
C ILE A 324 -1.52 -23.78 3.30
N VAL A 325 -0.50 -24.27 2.58
CA VAL A 325 0.90 -24.07 2.94
C VAL A 325 1.48 -22.91 2.14
N VAL A 326 2.07 -21.93 2.82
CA VAL A 326 2.74 -20.75 2.24
C VAL A 326 4.23 -20.86 2.54
N VAL A 327 5.06 -20.72 1.52
CA VAL A 327 6.52 -20.92 1.65
C VAL A 327 7.31 -19.74 1.08
N ALA A 328 8.47 -19.48 1.65
CA ALA A 328 9.41 -18.48 1.14
C ALA A 328 10.13 -19.00 -0.13
N ALA A 329 10.37 -18.12 -1.12
CA ALA A 329 11.03 -18.48 -2.37
C ALA A 329 12.55 -18.72 -2.22
N GLY A 330 13.18 -18.18 -1.16
CA GLY A 330 14.63 -18.16 -0.91
C GLY A 330 15.27 -16.81 -1.21
N ASN A 331 16.53 -16.61 -0.76
CA ASN A 331 17.18 -15.30 -0.65
C ASN A 331 18.53 -15.21 -1.37
N GLU A 332 18.76 -16.02 -2.40
CA GLU A 332 20.05 -16.16 -3.07
C GLU A 332 20.10 -15.47 -4.44
N ASN A 333 19.02 -14.73 -4.81
CA ASN A 333 18.86 -14.16 -6.14
C ASN A 333 19.05 -15.20 -7.26
N ASP A 334 18.45 -16.38 -7.07
CA ASP A 334 18.62 -17.56 -7.91
C ASP A 334 17.24 -18.11 -8.34
N ASN A 335 17.24 -19.14 -9.19
CA ASN A 335 16.03 -19.80 -9.62
C ASN A 335 15.40 -20.60 -8.46
N ALA A 336 14.21 -20.23 -8.03
CA ALA A 336 13.47 -20.88 -6.95
C ALA A 336 13.20 -22.39 -7.21
N ALA A 337 13.26 -22.83 -8.47
CA ALA A 337 13.15 -24.27 -8.80
C ALA A 337 14.30 -25.12 -8.23
N LEU A 338 15.37 -24.49 -7.78
CA LEU A 338 16.51 -25.16 -7.15
C LEU A 338 16.42 -25.26 -5.63
N TYR A 339 15.35 -24.73 -5.03
CA TYR A 339 15.19 -24.58 -3.59
C TYR A 339 13.93 -25.28 -3.10
N ALA A 340 14.05 -26.11 -2.07
CA ALA A 340 12.91 -26.68 -1.36
C ALA A 340 12.67 -25.89 -0.05
N PRO A 341 11.40 -25.70 0.36
CA PRO A 341 10.16 -26.22 -0.23
C PRO A 341 9.60 -25.40 -1.40
N ALA A 342 10.22 -24.28 -1.80
CA ALA A 342 9.73 -23.40 -2.87
C ALA A 342 9.46 -24.12 -4.21
N SER A 343 10.24 -25.14 -4.52
CA SER A 343 10.11 -25.95 -5.75
C SER A 343 9.09 -27.10 -5.66
N CYS A 344 8.45 -27.29 -4.50
CA CYS A 344 7.39 -28.28 -4.35
C CYS A 344 6.07 -27.80 -4.97
N ASN A 345 5.26 -28.74 -5.45
CA ASN A 345 3.87 -28.45 -5.83
C ASN A 345 2.99 -28.39 -4.57
N ASP A 346 1.76 -27.88 -4.72
CA ASP A 346 0.73 -27.82 -3.67
C ASP A 346 1.12 -26.94 -2.47
N VAL A 347 2.02 -25.98 -2.70
CA VAL A 347 2.37 -24.88 -1.82
C VAL A 347 2.19 -23.54 -2.54
N ILE A 348 2.05 -22.43 -1.80
CA ILE A 348 2.06 -21.08 -2.35
C ILE A 348 3.44 -20.48 -2.12
N THR A 349 4.21 -20.33 -3.18
CA THR A 349 5.57 -19.80 -3.12
C THR A 349 5.60 -18.29 -3.28
N VAL A 350 6.19 -17.59 -2.31
CA VAL A 350 6.18 -16.14 -2.20
C VAL A 350 7.58 -15.56 -2.38
N GLY A 351 7.71 -14.70 -3.40
CA GLY A 351 8.91 -13.87 -3.61
C GLY A 351 8.80 -12.53 -2.88
N ALA A 352 9.93 -11.84 -2.70
CA ALA A 352 10.02 -10.60 -1.93
C ALA A 352 10.12 -9.36 -2.82
N THR A 353 9.36 -8.28 -2.46
CA THR A 353 9.53 -6.95 -3.02
C THR A 353 10.19 -6.00 -2.02
N GLY A 354 10.94 -5.02 -2.55
CA GLY A 354 11.47 -3.89 -1.82
C GLY A 354 10.45 -2.75 -1.67
N PRO A 355 10.87 -1.62 -1.06
CA PRO A 355 9.97 -0.51 -0.71
C PRO A 355 9.40 0.25 -1.90
N THR A 356 9.98 0.15 -3.08
CA THR A 356 9.48 0.80 -4.32
C THR A 356 8.70 -0.16 -5.22
N GLY A 357 8.41 -1.40 -4.72
CA GLY A 357 7.59 -2.39 -5.42
C GLY A 357 8.35 -3.29 -6.39
N GLU A 358 9.66 -3.08 -6.56
CA GLU A 358 10.55 -3.93 -7.33
C GLU A 358 10.86 -5.25 -6.60
N ARG A 359 11.25 -6.30 -7.33
CA ARG A 359 11.79 -7.52 -6.71
C ARG A 359 13.00 -7.17 -5.85
N ALA A 360 13.01 -7.58 -4.60
CA ALA A 360 14.15 -7.37 -3.72
C ALA A 360 15.42 -8.05 -4.30
N PRO A 361 16.63 -7.42 -4.19
CA PRO A 361 17.83 -7.91 -4.87
C PRO A 361 18.22 -9.35 -4.53
N TYR A 362 17.89 -9.79 -3.33
CA TYR A 362 18.16 -11.14 -2.84
C TYR A 362 17.07 -12.15 -3.23
N SER A 363 15.84 -11.73 -3.51
CA SER A 363 14.71 -12.65 -3.70
C SER A 363 14.96 -13.62 -4.84
N ASN A 364 14.75 -14.90 -4.58
CA ASN A 364 14.68 -15.91 -5.62
C ASN A 364 13.50 -15.64 -6.56
N TYR A 365 13.60 -16.13 -7.78
CA TYR A 365 12.68 -15.90 -8.90
C TYR A 365 12.43 -17.18 -9.71
N GLY A 366 11.50 -17.16 -10.62
CA GLY A 366 11.28 -18.27 -11.56
C GLY A 366 9.90 -18.90 -11.45
N ALA A 367 9.71 -19.98 -12.22
CA ALA A 367 8.40 -20.61 -12.39
C ALA A 367 7.69 -21.06 -11.09
N PRO A 368 8.39 -21.45 -10.01
CA PRO A 368 7.71 -21.78 -8.76
C PRO A 368 7.08 -20.59 -8.04
N VAL A 369 7.54 -19.35 -8.30
CA VAL A 369 6.99 -18.18 -7.62
C VAL A 369 5.57 -17.93 -8.08
N ASP A 370 4.61 -17.98 -7.16
CA ASP A 370 3.21 -17.74 -7.42
C ASP A 370 2.87 -16.25 -7.39
N VAL A 371 3.32 -15.58 -6.34
CA VAL A 371 3.05 -14.16 -6.04
C VAL A 371 4.22 -13.51 -5.33
N MET A 372 4.19 -12.18 -5.29
CA MET A 372 5.14 -11.35 -4.55
C MET A 372 4.45 -10.67 -3.37
N ALA A 373 5.22 -10.43 -2.31
CA ALA A 373 4.82 -9.62 -1.16
C ALA A 373 6.02 -8.83 -0.62
N PRO A 374 5.83 -7.79 0.21
CA PRO A 374 6.93 -7.06 0.79
C PRO A 374 7.83 -7.94 1.65
N GLY A 375 9.09 -8.04 1.28
CA GLY A 375 10.15 -8.68 2.06
C GLY A 375 11.19 -7.68 2.55
N GLY A 376 11.11 -6.44 2.07
CA GLY A 376 12.00 -5.35 2.46
C GLY A 376 13.34 -5.34 1.73
N ASP A 377 14.09 -4.27 1.94
CA ASP A 377 15.48 -4.11 1.49
C ASP A 377 16.22 -3.21 2.50
N THR A 378 16.90 -3.81 3.46
CA THR A 378 17.60 -3.08 4.53
C THR A 378 18.82 -2.29 4.05
N GLN A 379 19.25 -2.46 2.80
CA GLN A 379 20.28 -1.62 2.17
C GLN A 379 19.70 -0.25 1.73
N LYS A 380 18.39 -0.14 1.64
CA LYS A 380 17.68 1.11 1.42
C LYS A 380 17.18 1.69 2.74
N THR A 381 16.90 2.96 2.76
CA THR A 381 16.31 3.65 3.91
C THR A 381 15.02 4.35 3.54
N LEU A 382 14.12 4.43 4.49
CA LEU A 382 12.90 5.24 4.43
C LEU A 382 12.95 6.30 5.52
N THR A 383 12.27 7.42 5.27
CA THR A 383 12.11 8.48 6.26
C THR A 383 10.62 8.74 6.47
N VAL A 384 10.15 8.58 7.69
CA VAL A 384 8.76 8.83 8.09
C VAL A 384 8.78 9.72 9.33
N GLY A 385 8.05 10.82 9.32
CA GLY A 385 8.01 11.75 10.46
C GLY A 385 9.37 12.30 10.89
N GLY A 386 10.33 12.39 9.95
CA GLY A 386 11.70 12.84 10.25
C GLY A 386 12.63 11.75 10.81
N VAL A 387 12.14 10.52 11.02
CA VAL A 387 12.94 9.37 11.44
C VAL A 387 13.37 8.57 10.22
N THR A 388 14.68 8.38 10.03
CA THR A 388 15.23 7.54 8.95
C THR A 388 15.58 6.17 9.50
N PHE A 389 15.11 5.11 8.82
CA PHE A 389 15.32 3.72 9.24
C PHE A 389 15.53 2.81 8.02
N PRO A 390 16.13 1.61 8.20
CA PRO A 390 16.27 0.63 7.12
C PRO A 390 14.90 0.20 6.58
N ALA A 391 14.76 0.11 5.25
CA ALA A 391 13.51 -0.23 4.59
C ALA A 391 13.19 -1.75 4.62
N GLY A 392 13.44 -2.40 5.74
CA GLY A 392 13.02 -3.76 6.04
C GLY A 392 11.54 -3.83 6.43
N VAL A 393 11.07 -5.04 6.68
CA VAL A 393 9.78 -5.33 7.31
C VAL A 393 9.97 -5.22 8.82
N ILE A 394 9.19 -4.34 9.47
CA ILE A 394 9.27 -4.12 10.92
C ILE A 394 8.28 -5.04 11.62
N SER A 395 8.78 -5.86 12.56
CA SER A 395 7.97 -6.78 13.36
C SER A 395 8.62 -7.09 14.72
N THR A 396 7.97 -7.93 15.51
CA THR A 396 8.25 -8.23 16.92
C THR A 396 9.47 -9.11 17.13
N VAL A 397 10.34 -8.74 18.05
CA VAL A 397 11.51 -9.49 18.53
C VAL A 397 11.75 -9.21 20.01
N LEU A 398 12.77 -9.84 20.61
CA LEU A 398 13.38 -9.34 21.85
C LEU A 398 14.70 -8.63 21.53
N ASP A 399 15.06 -7.65 22.37
CA ASP A 399 16.38 -7.03 22.33
C ASP A 399 17.43 -7.90 23.06
N GLU A 400 18.68 -7.43 23.09
CA GLU A 400 19.80 -8.11 23.76
C GLU A 400 19.59 -8.31 25.28
N ASP A 401 18.71 -7.52 25.89
CA ASP A 401 18.33 -7.62 27.32
C ASP A 401 17.08 -8.49 27.53
N GLY A 402 16.55 -9.11 26.48
CA GLY A 402 15.33 -9.95 26.52
C GLY A 402 14.03 -9.13 26.64
N ARG A 403 14.05 -7.83 26.31
CA ARG A 403 12.87 -6.97 26.36
C ARG A 403 12.17 -6.96 25.00
N ALA A 404 10.85 -6.80 25.02
CA ALA A 404 10.05 -6.64 23.82
C ALA A 404 10.57 -5.46 22.95
N SER A 405 10.82 -5.72 21.69
CA SER A 405 11.40 -4.79 20.73
C SER A 405 10.88 -5.04 19.32
N TYR A 406 11.29 -4.20 18.38
CA TYR A 406 10.92 -4.30 16.97
C TYR A 406 12.17 -4.08 16.12
N VAL A 407 12.31 -4.92 15.08
CA VAL A 407 13.45 -4.80 14.16
C VAL A 407 12.99 -4.86 12.71
N ALA A 408 13.74 -4.21 11.82
CA ALA A 408 13.54 -4.25 10.38
C ALA A 408 14.37 -5.39 9.77
N TYR A 409 13.71 -6.50 9.40
CA TYR A 409 14.34 -7.60 8.67
C TYR A 409 14.03 -7.53 7.18
N ASN A 410 14.85 -8.20 6.37
CA ASN A 410 14.59 -8.42 4.96
C ASN A 410 14.73 -9.90 4.61
N GLY A 411 13.86 -10.38 3.73
CA GLY A 411 13.86 -11.78 3.29
C GLY A 411 12.52 -12.19 2.68
N THR A 412 12.55 -13.24 1.87
CA THR A 412 11.31 -13.92 1.45
C THR A 412 10.60 -14.54 2.66
N SER A 413 11.32 -14.76 3.76
CA SER A 413 10.80 -15.14 5.07
C SER A 413 9.85 -14.09 5.66
N MET A 414 10.01 -12.79 5.32
CA MET A 414 9.13 -11.71 5.74
C MET A 414 7.98 -11.52 4.73
N ALA A 415 8.18 -11.90 3.46
CA ALA A 415 7.15 -11.85 2.43
C ALA A 415 6.07 -12.93 2.62
N ALA A 416 6.46 -14.17 2.91
CA ALA A 416 5.53 -15.28 3.11
C ALA A 416 4.46 -15.02 4.18
N PRO A 417 4.78 -14.51 5.39
CA PRO A 417 3.78 -14.25 6.42
C PRO A 417 2.77 -13.15 6.05
N HIS A 418 3.12 -12.20 5.17
CA HIS A 418 2.12 -11.27 4.62
C HIS A 418 1.03 -12.02 3.87
N ILE A 419 1.41 -12.98 3.02
CA ILE A 419 0.45 -13.80 2.26
C ILE A 419 -0.33 -14.73 3.20
N ALA A 420 0.33 -15.35 4.19
CA ALA A 420 -0.35 -16.16 5.19
C ALA A 420 -1.42 -15.35 5.96
N GLY A 421 -1.10 -14.10 6.34
CA GLY A 421 -2.03 -13.18 6.97
C GLY A 421 -3.19 -12.76 6.05
N VAL A 422 -2.92 -12.48 4.77
CA VAL A 422 -3.98 -12.18 3.78
C VAL A 422 -4.91 -13.39 3.60
N ILE A 423 -4.37 -14.60 3.55
CA ILE A 423 -5.18 -15.83 3.49
C ILE A 423 -6.03 -15.98 4.76
N ALA A 424 -5.49 -15.65 5.93
CA ALA A 424 -6.26 -15.65 7.17
C ALA A 424 -7.43 -14.65 7.10
N LEU A 425 -7.22 -13.44 6.54
CA LEU A 425 -8.32 -12.49 6.28
C LEU A 425 -9.36 -13.04 5.30
N MET A 426 -8.94 -13.72 4.24
CA MET A 426 -9.86 -14.37 3.29
C MET A 426 -10.71 -15.45 3.96
N LEU A 427 -10.07 -16.32 4.75
CA LEU A 427 -10.73 -17.43 5.46
C LEU A 427 -11.61 -16.94 6.62
N SER A 428 -11.32 -15.81 7.24
CA SER A 428 -12.20 -15.22 8.26
C SER A 428 -13.58 -14.85 7.69
N ARG A 429 -13.64 -14.50 6.41
CA ARG A 429 -14.89 -14.20 5.70
C ARG A 429 -15.56 -15.43 5.10
N ASP A 430 -14.76 -16.37 4.61
CA ASP A 430 -15.24 -17.60 3.96
C ASP A 430 -14.29 -18.75 4.29
N SER A 431 -14.59 -19.45 5.37
CA SER A 431 -13.79 -20.59 5.86
C SER A 431 -13.81 -21.82 4.94
N THR A 432 -14.63 -21.80 3.87
CA THR A 432 -14.80 -22.91 2.92
C THR A 432 -13.85 -22.83 1.74
N LEU A 433 -13.06 -21.77 1.61
CA LEU A 433 -12.15 -21.58 0.50
C LEU A 433 -11.11 -22.71 0.42
N SER A 434 -11.01 -23.32 -0.76
CA SER A 434 -9.99 -24.32 -1.06
C SER A 434 -8.65 -23.67 -1.40
N PHE A 435 -7.57 -24.45 -1.34
CA PHE A 435 -6.23 -24.05 -1.80
C PHE A 435 -6.28 -23.43 -3.20
N ASP A 436 -6.88 -24.13 -4.17
CA ASP A 436 -6.92 -23.68 -5.56
C ASP A 436 -7.70 -22.36 -5.73
N THR A 437 -8.79 -22.19 -4.96
CA THR A 437 -9.57 -20.94 -4.95
C THR A 437 -8.76 -19.79 -4.34
N VAL A 438 -8.06 -20.03 -3.23
CA VAL A 438 -7.21 -19.03 -2.59
C VAL A 438 -6.08 -18.61 -3.52
N LEU A 439 -5.36 -19.57 -4.10
CA LEU A 439 -4.27 -19.29 -5.05
C LEU A 439 -4.76 -18.51 -6.27
N ALA A 440 -5.90 -18.90 -6.84
CA ALA A 440 -6.49 -18.19 -7.97
C ALA A 440 -6.86 -16.73 -7.61
N ARG A 441 -7.41 -16.48 -6.41
CA ARG A 441 -7.73 -15.14 -5.94
C ARG A 441 -6.48 -14.29 -5.71
N LEU A 442 -5.45 -14.84 -5.06
CA LEU A 442 -4.17 -14.15 -4.85
C LEU A 442 -3.55 -13.75 -6.19
N ARG A 443 -3.49 -14.68 -7.15
CA ARG A 443 -2.94 -14.41 -8.50
C ARG A 443 -3.75 -13.35 -9.25
N SER A 444 -5.07 -13.40 -9.19
CA SER A 444 -5.94 -12.42 -9.85
C SER A 444 -5.93 -11.04 -9.18
N ALA A 445 -5.66 -10.99 -7.89
CA ALA A 445 -5.53 -9.76 -7.12
C ALA A 445 -4.14 -9.10 -7.29
N ALA A 446 -3.15 -9.85 -7.75
CA ALA A 446 -1.78 -9.35 -7.89
C ALA A 446 -1.65 -8.33 -9.03
N THR A 447 -0.78 -7.36 -8.83
CA THR A 447 -0.33 -6.42 -9.86
C THR A 447 0.99 -6.91 -10.41
N PRO A 448 1.07 -7.26 -11.71
CA PRO A 448 2.31 -7.73 -12.32
C PRO A 448 3.43 -6.70 -12.17
N LEU A 449 4.63 -7.15 -11.84
CA LEU A 449 5.81 -6.31 -11.87
C LEU A 449 6.24 -6.09 -13.34
N ALA A 450 6.61 -4.85 -13.67
CA ALA A 450 7.25 -4.58 -14.94
C ALA A 450 8.56 -5.40 -15.08
N SER A 451 8.94 -5.74 -16.31
CA SER A 451 10.15 -6.58 -16.53
C SER A 451 11.41 -5.96 -15.91
N ALA A 452 11.53 -4.62 -15.91
CA ALA A 452 12.64 -3.91 -15.28
C ALA A 452 12.62 -4.03 -13.74
N ASP A 453 11.44 -4.05 -13.14
CA ASP A 453 11.25 -4.14 -11.69
C ASP A 453 11.36 -5.58 -11.20
N CYS A 454 10.91 -6.56 -12.00
CA CYS A 454 11.13 -7.97 -11.72
C CYS A 454 12.61 -8.35 -11.87
N ASN A 455 13.31 -7.75 -12.83
CA ASN A 455 14.73 -7.96 -13.09
C ASN A 455 15.15 -9.44 -12.99
N SER A 456 14.37 -10.33 -13.61
CA SER A 456 14.57 -11.76 -13.64
C SER A 456 15.09 -12.18 -15.01
N PRO A 457 16.11 -13.07 -15.08
CA PRO A 457 16.57 -13.63 -16.34
C PRO A 457 15.55 -14.63 -16.95
N ILE A 458 14.53 -14.99 -16.19
CA ILE A 458 13.46 -15.91 -16.59
C ILE A 458 12.16 -15.11 -16.76
N SER A 459 11.46 -15.27 -17.88
CA SER A 459 10.13 -14.68 -18.08
C SER A 459 9.16 -15.16 -16.98
N ASN A 460 8.33 -14.25 -16.49
CA ASN A 460 7.40 -14.49 -15.38
C ASN A 460 8.07 -14.90 -14.05
N GLY A 461 9.35 -14.52 -13.85
CA GLY A 461 10.11 -14.90 -12.66
C GLY A 461 9.56 -14.33 -11.34
N CYS A 462 8.62 -13.39 -11.39
CA CYS A 462 7.94 -12.81 -10.23
C CYS A 462 6.47 -13.30 -10.11
N GLY A 463 6.15 -14.44 -10.68
CA GLY A 463 4.78 -14.98 -10.64
C GLY A 463 3.74 -13.99 -11.16
N SER A 464 2.60 -13.89 -10.50
CA SER A 464 1.54 -12.95 -10.85
C SER A 464 1.81 -11.51 -10.38
N GLY A 465 2.87 -11.27 -9.60
CA GLY A 465 3.26 -9.95 -9.10
C GLY A 465 2.87 -9.68 -7.65
N LEU A 466 2.90 -8.41 -7.24
CA LEU A 466 2.61 -7.95 -5.88
C LEU A 466 1.12 -8.04 -5.57
N VAL A 467 0.76 -8.78 -4.51
CA VAL A 467 -0.63 -9.00 -4.11
C VAL A 467 -1.26 -7.71 -3.56
N ASP A 468 -2.44 -7.37 -4.06
CA ASP A 468 -3.34 -6.38 -3.48
C ASP A 468 -4.29 -7.11 -2.51
N ALA A 469 -4.09 -6.91 -1.23
CA ALA A 469 -4.84 -7.59 -0.17
C ALA A 469 -6.33 -7.25 -0.20
N ALA A 470 -6.68 -6.00 -0.50
CA ALA A 470 -8.09 -5.60 -0.57
C ALA A 470 -8.83 -6.34 -1.70
N LYS A 471 -8.21 -6.49 -2.86
CA LYS A 471 -8.77 -7.27 -3.97
C LYS A 471 -8.91 -8.75 -3.61
N ALA A 472 -7.88 -9.35 -3.01
CA ALA A 472 -7.89 -10.75 -2.62
C ALA A 472 -9.01 -11.05 -1.62
N VAL A 473 -9.20 -10.18 -0.62
CA VAL A 473 -10.21 -10.31 0.43
C VAL A 473 -11.62 -9.98 -0.07
N SER A 474 -11.79 -9.04 -0.99
CA SER A 474 -13.11 -8.62 -1.49
C SER A 474 -13.75 -9.63 -2.44
N ALA A 475 -12.97 -10.51 -3.06
CA ALA A 475 -13.50 -11.52 -3.98
C ALA A 475 -14.50 -12.44 -3.26
N THR A 476 -15.79 -12.30 -3.55
CA THR A 476 -16.86 -13.15 -3.01
C THR A 476 -16.88 -14.49 -3.74
N GLY A 477 -17.35 -15.54 -3.04
CA GLY A 477 -17.33 -16.95 -3.43
C GLY A 477 -17.73 -17.24 -4.88
N GLY A 478 -17.09 -18.26 -5.43
CA GLY A 478 -17.21 -18.65 -6.83
C GLY A 478 -18.61 -19.02 -7.26
N GLY A 479 -18.92 -18.75 -8.52
CA GLY A 479 -20.08 -19.27 -9.25
C GLY A 479 -21.16 -18.27 -9.63
N GLY A 480 -21.08 -17.02 -9.23
CA GLY A 480 -21.90 -15.97 -9.82
C GLY A 480 -21.09 -15.18 -10.85
N THR A 481 -21.61 -15.02 -12.05
CA THR A 481 -21.14 -13.94 -12.93
C THR A 481 -21.05 -12.66 -12.08
N PRO A 482 -19.92 -11.92 -12.13
CA PRO A 482 -19.83 -10.64 -11.43
C PRO A 482 -21.09 -9.83 -11.79
N PRO A 483 -21.77 -9.18 -10.82
CA PRO A 483 -22.78 -8.24 -11.19
C PRO A 483 -22.18 -7.30 -12.23
N PRO A 484 -22.94 -6.93 -13.28
CA PRO A 484 -22.42 -6.05 -14.31
C PRO A 484 -21.80 -4.84 -13.60
N THR A 485 -20.54 -4.55 -13.91
CA THR A 485 -19.87 -3.34 -13.42
C THR A 485 -20.84 -2.19 -13.63
N PRO A 486 -21.13 -1.36 -12.60
CA PRO A 486 -21.88 -0.15 -12.82
C PRO A 486 -21.24 0.57 -14.00
N PRO A 487 -22.02 1.13 -14.93
CA PRO A 487 -21.43 1.94 -15.98
C PRO A 487 -20.51 2.93 -15.27
N PRO A 488 -19.28 3.11 -15.79
CA PRO A 488 -18.36 4.08 -15.19
C PRO A 488 -19.15 5.38 -15.02
N PRO A 489 -19.04 6.08 -13.90
CA PRO A 489 -19.62 7.41 -13.78
C PRO A 489 -19.22 8.17 -15.05
N PRO A 490 -20.13 8.94 -15.67
CA PRO A 490 -19.77 9.71 -16.84
C PRO A 490 -18.48 10.43 -16.46
N ALA A 491 -17.47 10.29 -17.34
CA ALA A 491 -16.18 10.92 -17.11
C ALA A 491 -16.47 12.35 -16.65
N PRO A 492 -15.92 12.81 -15.52
CA PRO A 492 -16.10 14.19 -15.12
C PRO A 492 -15.84 15.03 -16.37
N PRO A 493 -16.66 16.06 -16.66
CA PRO A 493 -16.44 16.85 -17.83
C PRO A 493 -14.97 17.16 -17.83
N THR A 494 -14.29 16.90 -18.95
CA THR A 494 -12.85 17.12 -19.10
C THR A 494 -12.60 18.61 -18.88
N ALA A 495 -12.63 19.03 -17.65
CA ALA A 495 -12.02 20.27 -17.23
C ALA A 495 -10.55 20.05 -17.60
N SER A 496 -10.06 20.80 -18.56
CA SER A 496 -8.65 20.72 -18.93
C SER A 496 -7.90 21.01 -17.63
N LEU A 497 -7.24 19.97 -17.10
CA LEU A 497 -6.49 20.08 -15.86
C LEU A 497 -5.47 21.20 -16.06
N LYS A 498 -5.58 22.23 -15.23
CA LYS A 498 -4.68 23.36 -15.32
C LYS A 498 -3.35 22.96 -14.72
N THR A 499 -2.28 23.15 -15.48
CA THR A 499 -0.92 22.86 -15.04
C THR A 499 -0.14 24.16 -14.96
N TYR A 500 0.56 24.36 -13.86
CA TYR A 500 1.31 25.58 -13.59
C TYR A 500 2.80 25.29 -13.43
N VAL A 501 3.64 26.24 -13.88
CA VAL A 501 5.06 26.30 -13.57
C VAL A 501 5.38 27.67 -13.01
N ALA A 502 6.08 27.71 -11.90
CA ALA A 502 6.48 28.95 -11.26
C ALA A 502 7.99 29.05 -11.05
N ALA A 503 8.50 30.27 -11.16
CA ALA A 503 9.81 30.67 -10.68
C ALA A 503 9.61 31.58 -9.46
N PHE A 504 9.89 31.09 -8.28
CA PHE A 504 9.78 31.84 -7.03
C PHE A 504 11.09 32.57 -6.73
N TYR A 505 11.04 33.90 -6.67
CA TYR A 505 12.20 34.73 -6.37
C TYR A 505 12.59 34.62 -4.89
N CYS A 506 13.84 34.24 -4.62
CA CYS A 506 14.37 34.08 -3.27
C CYS A 506 14.91 35.40 -2.72
N THR A 507 14.46 35.80 -1.56
CA THR A 507 15.00 36.98 -0.87
C THR A 507 16.30 36.71 -0.11
N GLN A 508 16.63 35.42 0.13
CA GLN A 508 17.89 34.97 0.75
C GLN A 508 18.41 33.72 0.03
N ALA A 509 19.71 33.69 -0.26
CA ALA A 509 20.35 32.65 -1.07
C ALA A 509 20.42 31.26 -0.42
N VAL A 510 20.24 31.13 0.89
CA VAL A 510 20.47 29.86 1.63
C VAL A 510 19.18 29.14 2.01
N ASN A 511 18.05 29.84 2.17
CA ASN A 511 16.74 29.25 2.35
C ASN A 511 15.71 30.16 1.66
N CYS A 512 15.13 29.68 0.57
CA CYS A 512 14.21 30.45 -0.26
C CYS A 512 12.83 30.68 0.43
N LEU A 513 12.80 31.04 1.69
CA LEU A 513 11.63 31.39 2.45
C LEU A 513 11.86 32.70 3.21
N PRO A 514 10.88 33.64 3.15
CA PRO A 514 9.73 33.65 2.25
C PRO A 514 10.10 34.09 0.84
N ALA A 515 9.47 33.48 -0.18
CA ALA A 515 9.61 33.92 -1.56
C ALA A 515 9.03 35.34 -1.74
N ASN A 516 9.68 36.19 -2.51
CA ASN A 516 9.09 37.46 -2.92
C ASN A 516 8.15 37.23 -4.10
N LEU A 517 6.85 37.21 -3.85
CA LEU A 517 5.82 36.91 -4.84
C LEU A 517 5.70 38.00 -5.91
N ASP A 518 6.03 39.25 -5.62
CA ASP A 518 5.98 40.34 -6.59
C ASP A 518 7.02 40.19 -7.71
N ASN A 519 8.14 39.55 -7.41
CA ASN A 519 9.21 39.26 -8.37
C ASN A 519 9.16 37.81 -8.90
N SER A 520 8.21 37.01 -8.46
CA SER A 520 8.01 35.64 -8.93
C SER A 520 7.19 35.62 -10.23
N LYS A 521 7.33 34.57 -11.03
CA LYS A 521 6.59 34.37 -12.29
C LYS A 521 5.90 33.02 -12.25
N ILE A 522 4.61 33.03 -12.64
CA ILE A 522 3.79 31.81 -12.75
C ILE A 522 3.28 31.74 -14.19
N LEU A 523 3.34 30.56 -14.78
CA LEU A 523 2.89 30.26 -16.13
C LEU A 523 1.90 29.08 -16.08
N GLU A 524 0.69 29.27 -16.62
CA GLU A 524 -0.22 28.18 -16.93
C GLU A 524 0.26 27.48 -18.21
N VAL A 525 0.42 26.16 -18.16
CA VAL A 525 0.93 25.35 -19.28
C VAL A 525 -0.16 24.38 -19.72
N LYS A 526 -0.47 24.35 -21.02
CA LYS A 526 -1.39 23.34 -21.57
C LYS A 526 -0.69 22.00 -21.67
N ALA A 527 -0.98 21.11 -20.72
CA ALA A 527 -0.41 19.77 -20.69
C ALA A 527 -1.24 18.82 -21.57
N THR A 528 -0.73 18.50 -22.74
CA THR A 528 -1.33 17.53 -23.67
C THR A 528 -0.54 16.22 -23.75
N THR A 529 0.63 16.16 -23.14
CA THR A 529 1.56 15.01 -23.17
C THR A 529 2.26 14.85 -21.82
N LEU A 530 2.91 13.71 -21.63
CA LEU A 530 3.67 13.38 -20.41
C LEU A 530 4.95 14.22 -20.23
N ASN A 531 5.39 14.93 -21.25
CA ASN A 531 6.57 15.77 -21.23
C ASN A 531 6.25 17.09 -21.92
N VAL A 532 6.07 18.14 -21.16
CA VAL A 532 5.64 19.45 -21.66
C VAL A 532 6.75 20.47 -21.48
N ALA A 533 7.16 21.06 -22.59
CA ALA A 533 8.13 22.15 -22.58
C ALA A 533 7.51 23.43 -22.02
N PHE A 534 8.26 24.15 -21.21
CA PHE A 534 7.88 25.47 -20.73
C PHE A 534 8.99 26.50 -20.93
N LYS A 535 8.61 27.76 -21.00
CA LYS A 535 9.56 28.90 -21.05
C LYS A 535 9.01 30.03 -20.18
N LEU A 536 9.72 30.35 -19.11
CA LEU A 536 9.49 31.56 -18.34
C LEU A 536 10.38 32.69 -18.85
N VAL A 537 9.81 33.85 -19.08
CA VAL A 537 10.51 35.01 -19.60
C VAL A 537 10.43 36.19 -18.64
N GLN A 538 11.26 37.22 -18.86
CA GLN A 538 11.29 38.44 -18.05
C GLN A 538 11.59 38.17 -16.57
N LEU A 539 12.48 37.22 -16.29
CA LEU A 539 12.97 37.00 -14.94
C LEU A 539 14.03 38.06 -14.58
N LEU A 540 13.92 38.62 -13.37
CA LEU A 540 14.92 39.54 -12.85
C LEU A 540 16.20 38.78 -12.46
N PRO A 541 17.39 39.40 -12.45
CA PRO A 541 18.57 38.76 -11.90
C PRO A 541 18.35 38.42 -10.40
N GLY A 542 18.70 37.21 -9.99
CA GLY A 542 18.53 36.77 -8.61
C GLY A 542 18.53 35.26 -8.46
N ASP A 543 18.23 34.81 -7.27
CA ASP A 543 18.11 33.40 -6.92
C ASP A 543 16.64 32.97 -7.00
N TYR A 544 16.38 31.78 -7.57
CA TYR A 544 15.04 31.27 -7.80
C TYR A 544 14.91 29.81 -7.38
N VAL A 545 13.75 29.44 -6.87
CA VAL A 545 13.28 28.05 -6.81
C VAL A 545 12.20 27.87 -7.87
N PHE A 546 12.29 26.77 -8.63
CA PHE A 546 11.33 26.42 -9.65
C PHE A 546 10.45 25.28 -9.17
N ALA A 547 9.14 25.42 -9.35
CA ALA A 547 8.17 24.39 -9.04
C ALA A 547 7.12 24.26 -10.15
N GLY A 548 6.49 23.09 -10.24
CA GLY A 548 5.36 22.85 -11.11
C GLY A 548 4.30 22.04 -10.37
N TRP A 549 3.03 22.29 -10.68
CA TRP A 549 1.92 21.50 -10.13
C TRP A 549 0.74 21.42 -11.10
N GLN A 550 -0.11 20.44 -10.87
CA GLN A 550 -1.33 20.25 -11.63
C GLN A 550 -2.51 20.45 -10.67
N ASP A 551 -3.30 21.47 -10.94
CA ASP A 551 -4.50 21.81 -10.18
C ASP A 551 -5.64 20.91 -10.66
N VAL A 552 -5.96 19.90 -9.88
CA VAL A 552 -6.94 18.87 -10.22
C VAL A 552 -8.37 19.30 -9.85
N ASN A 553 -8.50 20.10 -8.82
CA ASN A 553 -9.81 20.53 -8.28
C ASN A 553 -10.21 21.94 -8.72
N GLY A 554 -9.33 22.70 -9.38
CA GLY A 554 -9.60 24.02 -9.93
C GLY A 554 -9.55 25.15 -8.90
N ASN A 555 -8.97 24.93 -7.70
CA ASN A 555 -8.91 25.92 -6.63
C ASN A 555 -7.66 26.83 -6.70
N GLN A 556 -6.72 26.54 -7.60
CA GLN A 556 -5.43 27.21 -7.80
C GLN A 556 -4.45 27.08 -6.61
N GLU A 557 -4.64 26.10 -5.75
CA GLU A 557 -3.76 25.74 -4.65
C GLU A 557 -3.08 24.39 -4.93
N VAL A 558 -2.07 24.04 -4.16
CA VAL A 558 -1.46 22.71 -4.19
C VAL A 558 -2.03 21.89 -3.05
N ASP A 559 -2.87 20.93 -3.36
CA ASP A 559 -3.53 20.08 -2.38
C ASP A 559 -2.87 18.70 -2.28
N THR A 560 -3.07 18.06 -1.12
CA THR A 560 -2.56 16.70 -0.89
C THR A 560 -3.12 15.74 -1.94
N GLY A 561 -2.22 15.06 -2.65
CA GLY A 561 -2.54 14.12 -3.72
C GLY A 561 -2.47 14.71 -5.12
N GLU A 562 -2.39 16.04 -5.27
CA GLU A 562 -2.15 16.68 -6.56
C GLU A 562 -0.70 16.49 -7.02
N PRO A 563 -0.45 16.32 -8.33
CA PRO A 563 0.91 16.24 -8.84
C PRO A 563 1.70 17.54 -8.60
N PHE A 564 2.76 17.44 -7.82
CA PHE A 564 3.66 18.54 -7.49
C PHE A 564 5.12 18.14 -7.68
N GLY A 565 5.96 19.07 -8.04
CA GLY A 565 7.40 18.87 -8.11
C GLY A 565 8.17 20.19 -8.00
N ALA A 566 9.31 20.13 -7.35
CA ALA A 566 10.23 21.26 -7.29
C ALA A 566 11.62 20.87 -7.81
N TYR A 567 12.33 21.84 -8.39
CA TYR A 567 13.73 21.65 -8.73
C TYR A 567 14.57 21.71 -7.45
N LYS A 568 15.42 20.71 -7.25
CA LYS A 568 16.08 20.43 -5.96
C LYS A 568 17.05 21.51 -5.46
N SER A 569 17.42 22.48 -6.31
CA SER A 569 18.43 23.48 -5.98
C SER A 569 17.96 24.88 -6.32
N THR A 570 18.40 25.87 -5.53
CA THR A 570 18.26 27.27 -5.90
C THR A 570 19.07 27.55 -7.17
N VAL A 571 18.44 28.21 -8.14
CA VAL A 571 19.05 28.54 -9.43
C VAL A 571 19.31 30.02 -9.49
N LYS A 572 20.57 30.39 -9.64
CA LYS A 572 20.98 31.80 -9.79
C LYS A 572 20.84 32.26 -11.24
N ILE A 573 20.08 33.31 -11.46
CA ILE A 573 19.88 33.92 -12.78
C ILE A 573 20.64 35.25 -12.84
N GLY A 574 21.55 35.37 -13.78
CA GLY A 574 22.29 36.61 -14.10
C GLY A 574 21.50 37.53 -15.02
N LYS A 575 22.00 38.75 -15.19
CA LYS A 575 21.43 39.72 -16.15
C LYS A 575 21.57 39.18 -17.58
N ASN A 576 20.48 39.20 -18.36
CA ASN A 576 20.42 38.71 -19.75
C ASN A 576 20.80 37.23 -19.93
N GLN A 577 20.62 36.41 -18.90
CA GLN A 577 20.95 34.99 -18.95
C GLN A 577 19.75 34.18 -19.43
N ASN A 578 19.98 33.27 -20.38
CA ASN A 578 19.05 32.26 -20.80
C ASN A 578 19.50 30.90 -20.25
N LEU A 579 18.68 30.26 -19.41
CA LEU A 579 18.90 28.91 -18.93
C LEU A 579 17.95 27.97 -19.65
N ALA A 580 18.46 26.81 -20.03
CA ALA A 580 17.70 25.75 -20.68
C ALA A 580 17.98 24.41 -19.98
N GLY A 581 17.09 23.44 -20.17
CA GLY A 581 17.29 22.07 -19.67
C GLY A 581 16.87 21.83 -18.21
N LEU A 582 16.14 22.76 -17.57
CA LEU A 582 15.50 22.46 -16.29
C LEU A 582 14.43 21.38 -16.48
N ALA A 583 14.50 20.33 -15.70
CA ALA A 583 13.49 19.29 -15.65
C ALA A 583 12.82 19.28 -14.27
N ILE A 584 11.51 19.51 -14.24
CA ILE A 584 10.68 19.42 -13.03
C ILE A 584 9.81 18.17 -13.17
N ARG A 585 10.04 17.20 -12.30
CA ARG A 585 9.26 15.96 -12.27
C ARG A 585 8.13 16.11 -11.24
N LEU A 586 6.88 16.03 -11.69
CA LEU A 586 5.72 16.05 -10.83
C LEU A 586 5.52 14.67 -10.20
N GLN A 587 5.15 14.66 -8.92
CA GLN A 587 4.74 13.48 -8.16
C GLN A 587 3.53 13.86 -7.31
N PRO A 588 2.70 12.92 -6.85
CA PRO A 588 1.59 13.25 -5.95
C PRO A 588 2.13 13.99 -4.72
N TYR A 589 1.54 15.14 -4.43
CA TYR A 589 1.90 15.94 -3.26
C TYR A 589 1.41 15.24 -2.00
N THR A 590 2.34 14.96 -1.08
CA THR A 590 2.02 14.45 0.26
C THR A 590 2.46 15.49 1.26
N ASP A 591 1.55 15.93 2.11
CA ASP A 591 1.83 16.88 3.19
C ASP A 591 2.62 16.22 4.34
N SER A 592 3.75 15.57 4.00
CA SER A 592 4.71 15.06 4.96
C SER A 592 5.78 16.13 5.17
N GLY A 593 5.61 16.93 6.20
CA GLY A 593 6.43 18.09 6.56
C GLY A 593 7.92 17.82 6.75
N SER A 594 8.66 17.52 5.67
CA SER A 594 10.13 17.50 5.68
C SER A 594 10.75 17.62 4.28
N ALA A 595 10.30 18.56 3.50
CA ALA A 595 11.14 19.34 2.58
C ALA A 595 10.60 20.73 2.75
N ALA A 596 11.45 21.74 2.99
CA ALA A 596 11.07 23.10 3.29
C ALA A 596 9.62 23.38 2.88
N SER A 597 8.69 23.26 3.79
CA SER A 597 7.27 23.43 3.55
C SER A 597 7.06 24.87 3.10
N VAL A 598 7.12 25.09 1.81
CA VAL A 598 6.48 26.24 1.22
C VAL A 598 5.00 25.94 1.29
N SER A 599 4.40 26.15 2.47
CA SER A 599 2.96 26.33 2.57
C SER A 599 2.65 27.61 1.82
N LEU A 600 2.57 27.49 0.51
CA LEU A 600 2.09 28.55 -0.38
C LEU A 600 0.56 28.52 -0.32
N SER A 601 0.01 29.13 0.73
CA SER A 601 -1.36 29.60 0.66
C SER A 601 -1.39 30.71 -0.40
N LEU A 602 -1.71 30.36 -1.62
CA LEU A 602 -1.90 31.27 -2.75
C LEU A 602 -3.25 31.99 -2.67
N LYS A 603 -4.07 31.66 -1.68
CA LYS A 603 -5.36 32.30 -1.38
C LYS A 603 -5.18 33.79 -1.07
N GLY A 604 -5.49 34.64 -1.98
CA GLY A 604 -5.56 36.09 -1.79
C GLY A 604 -4.72 36.93 -2.73
N GLN A 605 -3.84 36.35 -3.55
CA GLN A 605 -3.00 37.15 -4.43
C GLN A 605 -3.22 36.92 -5.93
N PHE A 606 -4.05 35.99 -6.36
CA PHE A 606 -4.40 35.78 -7.77
C PHE A 606 -5.35 36.82 -8.38
N GLY A 607 -5.75 37.86 -7.66
CA GLY A 607 -6.56 38.95 -8.18
C GLY A 607 -5.88 39.87 -9.20
N ARG A 608 -4.64 39.63 -9.59
CA ARG A 608 -3.88 40.47 -10.55
C ARG A 608 -3.25 39.63 -11.66
N THR A 609 -3.95 39.63 -12.78
CA THR A 609 -3.47 39.50 -14.17
C THR A 609 -2.58 38.29 -14.50
N LEU A 610 -3.21 37.17 -14.83
CA LEU A 610 -2.64 36.17 -15.73
C LEU A 610 -2.45 36.82 -17.13
N GLN A 611 -1.21 37.09 -17.55
CA GLN A 611 -0.92 37.38 -18.94
C GLN A 611 -0.85 36.04 -19.70
N GLU A 612 -1.79 35.82 -20.62
CA GLU A 612 -1.71 34.76 -21.61
C GLU A 612 -0.42 34.93 -22.45
N VAL A 613 0.51 34.04 -22.27
CA VAL A 613 1.68 33.93 -23.15
C VAL A 613 1.43 32.77 -24.10
N SER A 614 1.31 33.09 -25.40
CA SER A 614 1.16 32.08 -26.43
C SER A 614 2.40 31.18 -26.49
N VAL A 615 2.18 29.89 -26.37
CA VAL A 615 3.23 28.88 -26.57
C VAL A 615 3.39 28.67 -28.05
N THR A 616 4.49 29.16 -28.62
CA THR A 616 4.92 28.75 -29.99
C THR A 616 5.48 27.32 -29.90
N ARG A 617 5.03 26.47 -30.84
CA ARG A 617 5.42 25.06 -31.02
C ARG A 617 6.91 24.87 -31.25
#